data_c3ffc13cb20dc71d59b6a436b41ce192
#
_entry.id   c3ffc13cb20dc71d59b6a436b41ce192
#
_cell.length_a   1.000
_cell.length_b   1.000
_cell.length_c   1.000
_cell.angle_alpha   90.00
_cell.angle_beta   90.00
_cell.angle_gamma   90.00
#
_symmetry.space_group_name_H-M   'P 1'
#
loop_
_entity.id
_entity.type
_entity.pdbx_description
1 polymer ?
#
loop_
_entity_poly.entity_id
_entity_poly.type
_entity_poly.pdbx_seq_one_letter_code
_entity_poly.pdbx_strand_id
1 'polypeptide(L)'
;YYNPTWGRFIGADDTAVLSVSPGRAHWDKNFYAYCDNNPISRVDDGGECWDLVIGAFVGGAISGGMSLLTAYLTGEPIDWGKVAIDTMTGAISGSLTALNAHRIIGFINDMLGNLVMQEYEKSIGEREEIRMSEALLNATVGLGYDAYGDKVSNVALKPLNEMKEAASQKTTKYVVKAKSRQERAKSASYYSKRAVKSSKQYRKLSHYFTAAKTALKSFVSSLKFF
;
A
#
# COMPACT_ATOMS: atom_id res chain seq x y z
N TYR A 1 12.67 -13.93 -2.87
CA TYR A 1 13.17 -13.78 -4.26
C TYR A 1 12.54 -14.85 -5.15
N TYR A 2 11.88 -14.44 -6.25
CA TYR A 2 11.29 -15.33 -7.24
C TYR A 2 12.30 -15.65 -8.34
N ASN A 3 12.47 -16.94 -8.68
CA ASN A 3 13.30 -17.37 -9.79
C ASN A 3 12.40 -17.71 -11.00
N PRO A 4 12.39 -16.88 -12.06
CA PRO A 4 11.51 -17.08 -13.19
C PRO A 4 11.86 -18.35 -13.99
N THR A 5 13.11 -18.79 -13.95
CA THR A 5 13.56 -20.03 -14.64
C THR A 5 12.98 -21.27 -13.96
N TRP A 6 12.80 -21.24 -12.67
CA TRP A 6 12.23 -22.35 -11.88
C TRP A 6 10.74 -22.18 -11.61
N GLY A 7 10.16 -21.01 -11.92
CA GLY A 7 8.76 -20.70 -11.67
C GLY A 7 8.38 -20.72 -10.19
N ARG A 8 9.34 -20.46 -9.27
CA ARG A 8 9.15 -20.56 -7.82
C ARG A 8 10.00 -19.58 -7.03
N PHE A 9 9.64 -19.36 -5.76
CA PHE A 9 10.47 -18.61 -4.83
C PHE A 9 11.75 -19.37 -4.45
N ILE A 10 12.85 -18.62 -4.19
CA ILE A 10 14.13 -19.19 -3.71
C ILE A 10 14.08 -19.41 -2.20
N GLY A 11 13.32 -18.57 -1.47
CA GLY A 11 13.08 -18.71 -0.03
C GLY A 11 11.76 -19.44 0.24
N ALA A 12 11.75 -20.28 1.28
CA ALA A 12 10.51 -20.90 1.74
C ALA A 12 9.57 -19.84 2.32
N ASP A 13 8.27 -19.99 2.07
CA ASP A 13 7.22 -19.14 2.64
C ASP A 13 7.10 -19.37 4.16
N ASP A 14 6.51 -18.42 4.88
CA ASP A 14 6.35 -18.54 6.33
C ASP A 14 5.50 -19.78 6.67
N THR A 15 5.93 -20.53 7.67
CA THR A 15 5.21 -21.70 8.20
C THR A 15 3.80 -21.36 8.71
N ALA A 16 3.48 -20.06 8.89
CA ALA A 16 2.13 -19.60 9.18
C ALA A 16 1.13 -19.95 8.07
N VAL A 17 1.59 -20.06 6.82
CA VAL A 17 0.78 -20.50 5.65
C VAL A 17 0.20 -21.90 5.86
N LEU A 18 0.89 -22.78 6.58
CA LEU A 18 0.39 -24.13 6.93
C LEU A 18 -0.86 -24.09 7.80
N SER A 19 -1.00 -23.07 8.62
CA SER A 19 -2.13 -22.96 9.56
C SER A 19 -3.40 -22.38 8.92
N VAL A 20 -3.28 -21.79 7.73
CA VAL A 20 -4.38 -21.07 7.06
C VAL A 20 -5.16 -21.94 6.08
N SER A 21 -4.68 -23.15 5.75
CA SER A 21 -5.36 -24.06 4.84
C SER A 21 -5.90 -25.29 5.56
N PRO A 22 -7.13 -25.23 6.11
CA PRO A 22 -7.76 -26.42 6.69
C PRO A 22 -8.17 -27.39 5.57
N GLY A 23 -7.72 -28.61 5.64
CA GLY A 23 -8.20 -29.72 4.82
C GLY A 23 -7.22 -30.35 3.83
N ARG A 24 -6.01 -29.83 3.70
CA ARG A 24 -4.92 -30.50 2.96
C ARG A 24 -3.80 -30.91 3.92
N ALA A 25 -3.25 -32.09 3.70
CA ALA A 25 -2.12 -32.60 4.47
C ALA A 25 -0.90 -31.68 4.25
N HIS A 26 -0.08 -31.48 5.28
CA HIS A 26 1.06 -30.58 5.27
C HIS A 26 2.10 -30.89 4.17
N TRP A 27 2.14 -32.13 3.67
CA TRP A 27 3.02 -32.58 2.59
C TRP A 27 2.57 -32.17 1.19
N ASP A 28 1.32 -31.71 0.99
CA ASP A 28 0.82 -31.23 -0.30
C ASP A 28 1.17 -29.76 -0.56
N LYS A 29 1.80 -29.08 0.40
CA LYS A 29 2.17 -27.68 0.28
C LYS A 29 3.61 -27.52 -0.16
N ASN A 30 3.78 -26.96 -1.34
CA ASN A 30 5.08 -26.53 -1.80
C ASN A 30 5.34 -25.10 -1.30
N PHE A 31 6.19 -24.94 -0.28
CA PHE A 31 6.57 -23.66 0.31
C PHE A 31 7.29 -22.69 -0.63
N TYR A 32 7.65 -23.16 -1.80
CA TYR A 32 8.34 -22.39 -2.82
C TYR A 32 7.43 -22.05 -4.00
N ALA A 33 6.15 -22.47 -3.94
CA ALA A 33 5.22 -22.27 -5.04
C ALA A 33 4.52 -20.91 -4.91
N TYR A 34 4.63 -20.10 -5.95
CA TYR A 34 3.80 -18.91 -6.09
C TYR A 34 2.37 -19.31 -6.45
N CYS A 35 1.40 -18.87 -5.65
CA CYS A 35 -0.04 -19.11 -5.86
C CYS A 35 -0.40 -20.60 -6.05
N ASP A 36 0.23 -21.53 -5.33
CA ASP A 36 0.04 -22.98 -5.51
C ASP A 36 0.31 -23.45 -6.97
N ASN A 37 1.26 -22.84 -7.67
CA ASN A 37 1.58 -23.03 -9.10
C ASN A 37 0.44 -22.64 -10.06
N ASN A 38 -0.52 -21.82 -9.64
CA ASN A 38 -1.60 -21.35 -10.51
C ASN A 38 -1.75 -19.81 -10.46
N PRO A 39 -0.76 -19.07 -11.00
CA PRO A 39 -0.75 -17.61 -10.96
C PRO A 39 -1.84 -16.94 -11.83
N ILE A 40 -2.49 -17.69 -12.71
CA ILE A 40 -3.54 -17.16 -13.60
C ILE A 40 -4.90 -17.07 -12.89
N SER A 41 -5.21 -18.04 -12.02
CA SER A 41 -6.51 -18.12 -11.34
C SER A 41 -6.45 -17.78 -9.86
N ARG A 42 -5.27 -17.58 -9.31
CA ARG A 42 -5.05 -17.26 -7.90
C ARG A 42 -4.15 -16.04 -7.77
N VAL A 43 -4.59 -15.12 -6.93
CA VAL A 43 -3.80 -13.96 -6.50
C VAL A 43 -3.19 -14.29 -5.14
N ASP A 44 -1.98 -13.85 -4.90
CA ASP A 44 -1.35 -13.94 -3.58
C ASP A 44 -2.13 -13.11 -2.57
N ASP A 45 -3.06 -13.75 -1.88
CA ASP A 45 -3.95 -13.15 -0.89
C ASP A 45 -3.23 -12.70 0.40
N GLY A 46 -1.97 -12.99 0.53
CA GLY A 46 -1.13 -12.69 1.70
C GLY A 46 0.05 -11.78 1.39
N GLY A 47 0.37 -11.57 0.12
CA GLY A 47 1.42 -10.68 -0.32
C GLY A 47 1.03 -9.19 -0.14
N GLU A 48 2.02 -8.36 0.05
CA GLU A 48 1.85 -6.90 0.23
C GLU A 48 1.38 -6.18 -1.04
N CYS A 49 1.23 -6.91 -2.17
CA CYS A 49 0.84 -6.36 -3.46
C CYS A 49 -0.52 -5.66 -3.46
N TRP A 50 -1.50 -6.16 -2.71
CA TRP A 50 -2.82 -5.52 -2.63
C TRP A 50 -2.77 -4.18 -1.90
N ASP A 51 -1.99 -4.06 -0.84
CA ASP A 51 -1.81 -2.78 -0.14
C ASP A 51 -1.14 -1.75 -1.06
N LEU A 52 -0.20 -2.19 -1.91
CA LEU A 52 0.43 -1.35 -2.92
C LEU A 52 -0.57 -0.87 -3.98
N VAL A 53 -1.42 -1.75 -4.50
CA VAL A 53 -2.47 -1.41 -5.47
C VAL A 53 -3.50 -0.46 -4.87
N ILE A 54 -3.94 -0.72 -3.64
CA ILE A 54 -4.84 0.18 -2.89
C ILE A 54 -4.18 1.54 -2.69
N GLY A 55 -2.91 1.56 -2.28
CA GLY A 55 -2.13 2.78 -2.12
C GLY A 55 -2.05 3.60 -3.41
N ALA A 56 -1.72 2.94 -4.52
CA ALA A 56 -1.66 3.58 -5.84
C ALA A 56 -3.00 4.18 -6.25
N PHE A 57 -4.06 3.40 -6.14
CA PHE A 57 -5.40 3.86 -6.54
C PHE A 57 -5.87 5.04 -5.68
N VAL A 58 -5.74 4.96 -4.37
CA VAL A 58 -6.18 6.02 -3.45
C VAL A 58 -5.31 7.27 -3.62
N GLY A 59 -3.99 7.13 -3.70
CA GLY A 59 -3.07 8.24 -3.90
C GLY A 59 -3.30 8.96 -5.22
N GLY A 60 -3.44 8.21 -6.31
CA GLY A 60 -3.73 8.76 -7.63
C GLY A 60 -5.09 9.46 -7.70
N ALA A 61 -6.14 8.84 -7.15
CA ALA A 61 -7.48 9.43 -7.15
C ALA A 61 -7.54 10.75 -6.37
N ILE A 62 -6.84 10.85 -5.24
CA ILE A 62 -6.80 12.08 -4.45
C ILE A 62 -5.98 13.15 -5.17
N SER A 63 -4.78 12.84 -5.65
CA SER A 63 -3.94 13.85 -6.31
C SER A 63 -4.57 14.34 -7.60
N GLY A 64 -5.08 13.46 -8.46
CA GLY A 64 -5.79 13.87 -9.67
C GLY A 64 -7.10 14.62 -9.38
N GLY A 65 -7.84 14.19 -8.34
CA GLY A 65 -9.04 14.87 -7.87
C GLY A 65 -8.76 16.27 -7.34
N MET A 66 -7.66 16.47 -6.64
CA MET A 66 -7.22 17.79 -6.16
C MET A 66 -6.78 18.70 -7.32
N SER A 67 -6.09 18.17 -8.33
CA SER A 67 -5.73 18.91 -9.52
C SER A 67 -7.00 19.43 -10.28
N LEU A 68 -8.01 18.57 -10.41
CA LEU A 68 -9.31 18.97 -10.98
C LEU A 68 -10.02 20.02 -10.13
N LEU A 69 -10.00 19.85 -8.79
CA LEU A 69 -10.62 20.79 -7.88
C LEU A 69 -9.92 22.15 -7.93
N THR A 70 -8.60 22.19 -8.02
CA THR A 70 -7.83 23.43 -8.16
C THR A 70 -8.23 24.16 -9.47
N ALA A 71 -8.25 23.46 -10.60
CA ALA A 71 -8.70 24.06 -11.88
C ALA A 71 -10.13 24.61 -11.78
N TYR A 72 -11.03 23.90 -11.12
CA TYR A 72 -12.41 24.37 -10.90
C TYR A 72 -12.47 25.63 -10.02
N LEU A 73 -11.70 25.68 -8.93
CA LEU A 73 -11.69 26.82 -8.00
C LEU A 73 -11.01 28.07 -8.58
N THR A 74 -9.97 27.88 -9.41
CA THR A 74 -9.27 28.99 -10.08
C THR A 74 -10.01 29.47 -11.34
N GLY A 75 -10.99 28.70 -11.83
CA GLY A 75 -11.71 29.01 -13.06
C GLY A 75 -10.87 28.78 -14.32
N GLU A 76 -9.76 28.09 -14.23
CA GLU A 76 -8.89 27.76 -15.35
C GLU A 76 -9.43 26.54 -16.12
N PRO A 77 -9.16 26.46 -17.44
CA PRO A 77 -9.51 25.29 -18.21
C PRO A 77 -8.77 24.05 -17.69
N ILE A 78 -9.45 22.90 -17.66
CA ILE A 78 -8.86 21.65 -17.18
C ILE A 78 -7.79 21.21 -18.17
N ASP A 79 -6.54 21.16 -17.71
CA ASP A 79 -5.42 20.56 -18.42
C ASP A 79 -5.28 19.08 -18.03
N TRP A 80 -5.73 18.21 -18.92
CA TRP A 80 -5.70 16.76 -18.71
C TRP A 80 -4.28 16.19 -18.60
N GLY A 81 -3.28 16.86 -19.20
CA GLY A 81 -1.87 16.48 -19.06
C GLY A 81 -1.37 16.70 -17.64
N LYS A 82 -1.65 17.87 -17.06
CA LYS A 82 -1.32 18.16 -15.64
C LYS A 82 -2.04 17.20 -14.71
N VAL A 83 -3.33 16.97 -14.92
CA VAL A 83 -4.13 15.99 -14.14
C VAL A 83 -3.53 14.58 -14.22
N ALA A 84 -3.09 14.15 -15.40
CA ALA A 84 -2.48 12.84 -15.57
C ALA A 84 -1.15 12.73 -14.82
N ILE A 85 -0.28 13.74 -14.90
CA ILE A 85 1.00 13.77 -14.19
C ILE A 85 0.77 13.74 -12.67
N ASP A 86 -0.14 14.54 -12.14
CA ASP A 86 -0.49 14.57 -10.72
C ASP A 86 -1.07 13.23 -10.25
N THR A 87 -1.94 12.63 -11.06
CA THR A 87 -2.50 11.30 -10.78
C THR A 87 -1.42 10.24 -10.71
N MET A 88 -0.48 10.22 -11.66
CA MET A 88 0.64 9.27 -11.69
C MET A 88 1.58 9.46 -10.49
N THR A 89 1.98 10.70 -10.21
CA THR A 89 2.84 11.04 -9.08
C THR A 89 2.19 10.66 -7.76
N GLY A 90 0.88 10.95 -7.62
CA GLY A 90 0.09 10.57 -6.47
C GLY A 90 -0.07 9.05 -6.31
N ALA A 91 -0.22 8.31 -7.41
CA ALA A 91 -0.28 6.85 -7.38
C ALA A 91 1.04 6.24 -6.88
N ILE A 92 2.18 6.76 -7.35
CA ILE A 92 3.50 6.32 -6.88
C ILE A 92 3.67 6.65 -5.39
N SER A 93 3.37 7.88 -4.95
CA SER A 93 3.41 8.30 -3.54
C SER A 93 2.52 7.42 -2.66
N GLY A 94 1.32 7.10 -3.12
CA GLY A 94 0.39 6.22 -2.41
C GLY A 94 0.92 4.80 -2.25
N SER A 95 1.53 4.24 -3.30
CA SER A 95 2.20 2.94 -3.26
C SER A 95 3.37 2.93 -2.27
N LEU A 96 4.22 3.97 -2.29
CA LEU A 96 5.35 4.13 -1.37
C LEU A 96 4.87 4.24 0.09
N THR A 97 3.73 4.92 0.32
CA THR A 97 3.10 4.99 1.64
C THR A 97 2.62 3.62 2.12
N ALA A 98 2.04 2.82 1.24
CA ALA A 98 1.58 1.46 1.54
C ALA A 98 2.76 0.55 1.92
N LEU A 99 3.87 0.66 1.22
CA LEU A 99 5.12 -0.06 1.49
C LEU A 99 5.88 0.46 2.72
N ASN A 100 5.40 1.51 3.39
CA ASN A 100 6.17 2.22 4.42
C ASN A 100 7.59 2.57 3.95
N ALA A 101 7.72 2.96 2.68
CA ALA A 101 9.00 3.30 2.07
C ALA A 101 9.68 4.46 2.80
N HIS A 102 11.00 4.47 2.76
CA HIS A 102 11.78 5.51 3.42
C HIS A 102 11.47 6.88 2.81
N ARG A 103 11.38 7.93 3.63
CA ARG A 103 11.01 9.30 3.21
C ARG A 103 11.89 9.87 2.10
N ILE A 104 13.15 9.42 1.98
CA ILE A 104 14.04 9.80 0.88
C ILE A 104 13.47 9.38 -0.47
N ILE A 105 12.82 8.21 -0.54
CA ILE A 105 12.22 7.73 -1.80
C ILE A 105 11.01 8.59 -2.15
N GLY A 106 10.21 9.00 -1.17
CA GLY A 106 9.12 9.97 -1.36
C GLY A 106 9.63 11.31 -1.88
N PHE A 107 10.71 11.82 -1.26
CA PHE A 107 11.37 13.05 -1.71
C PHE A 107 11.84 12.98 -3.18
N ILE A 108 12.48 11.85 -3.57
CA ILE A 108 12.90 11.64 -4.95
C ILE A 108 11.69 11.60 -5.90
N ASN A 109 10.60 10.93 -5.50
CA ASN A 109 9.36 10.88 -6.28
C ASN A 109 8.77 12.29 -6.48
N ASP A 110 8.68 13.10 -5.43
CA ASP A 110 8.16 14.47 -5.51
C ASP A 110 9.05 15.37 -6.39
N MET A 111 10.36 15.22 -6.29
CA MET A 111 11.30 15.94 -7.13
C MET A 111 11.16 15.55 -8.61
N LEU A 112 11.08 14.27 -8.91
CA LEU A 112 10.90 13.77 -10.28
C LEU A 112 9.53 14.17 -10.84
N GLY A 113 8.47 14.06 -10.06
CA GLY A 113 7.12 14.48 -10.46
C GLY A 113 7.07 15.96 -10.82
N ASN A 114 7.75 16.81 -10.02
CA ASN A 114 7.86 18.24 -10.32
C ASN A 114 8.66 18.52 -11.59
N LEU A 115 9.75 17.79 -11.83
CA LEU A 115 10.53 17.93 -13.07
C LEU A 115 9.72 17.50 -14.31
N VAL A 116 8.97 16.41 -14.21
CA VAL A 116 8.08 15.95 -15.30
C VAL A 116 6.99 17.01 -15.59
N MET A 117 6.43 17.62 -14.55
CA MET A 117 5.46 18.70 -14.68
C MET A 117 6.07 19.90 -15.38
N GLN A 118 7.27 20.35 -14.99
CA GLN A 118 7.98 21.45 -15.61
C GLN A 118 8.32 21.18 -17.08
N GLU A 119 8.70 19.94 -17.43
CA GLU A 119 8.95 19.52 -18.81
C GLU A 119 7.66 19.57 -19.65
N TYR A 120 6.56 19.10 -19.08
CA TYR A 120 5.26 19.20 -19.73
C TYR A 120 4.85 20.66 -19.96
N GLU A 121 4.92 21.54 -18.94
CA GLU A 121 4.63 22.96 -19.05
C GLU A 121 5.50 23.65 -20.11
N LYS A 122 6.77 23.26 -20.20
CA LYS A 122 7.67 23.73 -21.25
C LYS A 122 7.22 23.26 -22.65
N SER A 123 6.79 22.02 -22.77
CA SER A 123 6.34 21.46 -24.06
C SER A 123 5.09 22.13 -24.63
N ILE A 124 4.22 22.64 -23.75
CA ILE A 124 3.00 23.40 -24.14
C ILE A 124 3.21 24.91 -24.19
N GLY A 125 4.43 25.39 -23.91
CA GLY A 125 4.80 26.81 -23.99
C GLY A 125 4.41 27.65 -22.76
N GLU A 126 3.97 27.05 -21.68
CA GLU A 126 3.65 27.76 -20.44
C GLU A 126 4.90 28.11 -19.61
N ARG A 127 6.04 27.45 -19.89
CA ARG A 127 7.30 27.65 -19.18
C ARG A 127 8.47 27.74 -20.17
N GLU A 128 9.43 28.62 -19.92
CA GLU A 128 10.61 28.77 -20.75
C GLU A 128 11.73 27.81 -20.35
N GLU A 129 11.95 27.62 -19.04
CA GLU A 129 13.10 26.88 -18.49
C GLU A 129 12.69 25.90 -17.38
N ILE A 130 13.41 24.77 -17.32
CA ILE A 130 13.32 23.81 -16.21
C ILE A 130 14.21 24.30 -15.08
N ARG A 131 13.66 24.45 -13.88
CA ARG A 131 14.38 24.92 -12.69
C ARG A 131 14.53 23.83 -11.65
N MET A 132 15.71 23.24 -11.58
CA MET A 132 16.02 22.20 -10.60
C MET A 132 15.87 22.70 -9.15
N SER A 133 16.17 23.97 -8.89
CA SER A 133 16.01 24.60 -7.56
C SER A 133 14.54 24.61 -7.09
N GLU A 134 13.62 24.83 -8.00
CA GLU A 134 12.17 24.79 -7.72
C GLU A 134 11.70 23.37 -7.42
N ALA A 135 12.14 22.39 -8.20
CA ALA A 135 11.84 20.99 -7.97
C ALA A 135 12.38 20.52 -6.60
N LEU A 136 13.60 20.93 -6.25
CA LEU A 136 14.21 20.63 -4.96
C LEU A 136 13.46 21.29 -3.79
N LEU A 137 13.07 22.55 -3.95
CA LEU A 137 12.30 23.27 -2.94
C LEU A 137 10.93 22.64 -2.72
N ASN A 138 10.21 22.31 -3.78
CA ASN A 138 8.90 21.65 -3.71
C ASN A 138 8.99 20.26 -3.05
N ALA A 139 10.03 19.47 -3.38
CA ALA A 139 10.27 18.18 -2.74
C ALA A 139 10.62 18.33 -1.25
N THR A 140 11.37 19.38 -0.88
CA THR A 140 11.70 19.69 0.54
C THR A 140 10.45 20.08 1.33
N VAL A 141 9.57 20.90 0.75
CA VAL A 141 8.26 21.23 1.31
C VAL A 141 7.40 19.96 1.43
N GLY A 142 7.41 19.09 0.41
CA GLY A 142 6.74 17.79 0.42
C GLY A 142 7.14 16.92 1.61
N LEU A 143 8.43 16.85 1.95
CA LEU A 143 8.90 16.14 3.15
C LEU A 143 8.26 16.65 4.44
N GLY A 144 8.05 17.96 4.57
CA GLY A 144 7.37 18.56 5.71
C GLY A 144 5.92 18.13 5.82
N TYR A 145 5.19 18.15 4.70
CA TYR A 145 3.80 17.68 4.63
C TYR A 145 3.69 16.19 4.89
N ASP A 146 4.60 15.38 4.36
CA ASP A 146 4.65 13.93 4.64
C ASP A 146 4.86 13.63 6.13
N ALA A 147 5.78 14.35 6.78
CA ALA A 147 6.03 14.21 8.21
C ALA A 147 4.80 14.62 9.05
N TYR A 148 4.09 15.67 8.63
CA TYR A 148 2.86 16.11 9.27
C TYR A 148 1.72 15.12 9.01
N GLY A 149 1.58 14.62 7.77
CA GLY A 149 0.61 13.59 7.40
C GLY A 149 0.80 12.29 8.18
N ASP A 150 2.04 11.88 8.43
CA ASP A 150 2.34 10.74 9.31
C ASP A 150 1.85 10.97 10.75
N LYS A 151 2.08 12.16 11.32
CA LYS A 151 1.58 12.50 12.66
C LYS A 151 0.05 12.48 12.72
N VAL A 152 -0.60 13.13 11.77
CA VAL A 152 -2.06 13.19 11.68
C VAL A 152 -2.65 11.79 11.52
N SER A 153 -2.10 10.99 10.60
CA SER A 153 -2.59 9.62 10.36
C SER A 153 -2.39 8.71 11.58
N ASN A 154 -1.26 8.81 12.28
CA ASN A 154 -1.00 8.03 13.48
C ASN A 154 -1.99 8.34 14.61
N VAL A 155 -2.36 9.61 14.76
CA VAL A 155 -3.37 10.01 15.77
C VAL A 155 -4.78 9.59 15.33
N ALA A 156 -5.17 9.94 14.10
CA ALA A 156 -6.51 9.69 13.59
C ALA A 156 -6.82 8.19 13.43
N LEU A 157 -5.83 7.39 13.03
CA LEU A 157 -6.00 5.96 12.78
C LEU A 157 -5.60 5.08 13.97
N LYS A 158 -5.26 5.66 15.12
CA LYS A 158 -4.91 4.89 16.33
C LYS A 158 -5.94 3.80 16.67
N PRO A 159 -7.26 4.09 16.74
CA PRO A 159 -8.24 3.07 17.08
C PRO A 159 -8.30 1.94 16.03
N LEU A 160 -8.14 2.25 14.75
CA LEU A 160 -8.13 1.26 13.68
C LEU A 160 -6.87 0.38 13.75
N ASN A 161 -5.72 0.96 14.08
CA ASN A 161 -4.49 0.21 14.31
C ASN A 161 -4.60 -0.75 15.51
N GLU A 162 -5.17 -0.29 16.61
CA GLU A 162 -5.43 -1.13 17.79
C GLU A 162 -6.34 -2.32 17.45
N MET A 163 -7.39 -2.10 16.66
CA MET A 163 -8.27 -3.18 16.18
C MET A 163 -7.50 -4.18 15.29
N LYS A 164 -6.64 -3.70 14.40
CA LYS A 164 -5.78 -4.52 13.55
C LYS A 164 -4.81 -5.38 14.38
N GLU A 165 -4.13 -4.78 15.35
CA GLU A 165 -3.23 -5.48 16.26
C GLU A 165 -3.95 -6.52 17.12
N ALA A 166 -5.13 -6.19 17.64
CA ALA A 166 -5.94 -7.13 18.40
C ALA A 166 -6.38 -8.34 17.55
N ALA A 167 -6.71 -8.12 16.26
CA ALA A 167 -7.03 -9.21 15.34
C ALA A 167 -5.81 -10.09 15.05
N SER A 168 -4.62 -9.50 14.90
CA SER A 168 -3.35 -10.22 14.74
C SER A 168 -3.04 -11.10 15.96
N GLN A 169 -3.11 -10.54 17.16
CA GLN A 169 -2.87 -11.28 18.41
C GLN A 169 -3.86 -12.44 18.59
N LYS A 170 -5.13 -12.25 18.25
CA LYS A 170 -6.13 -13.32 18.26
C LYS A 170 -5.76 -14.45 17.29
N THR A 171 -5.29 -14.10 16.10
CA THR A 171 -4.87 -15.07 15.09
C THR A 171 -3.71 -15.92 15.63
N THR A 172 -2.65 -15.27 16.12
CA THR A 172 -1.49 -15.95 16.72
C THR A 172 -1.91 -16.86 17.88
N LYS A 173 -2.78 -16.38 18.78
CA LYS A 173 -3.29 -17.17 19.91
C LYS A 173 -4.04 -18.43 19.45
N TYR A 174 -4.84 -18.33 18.40
CA TYR A 174 -5.56 -19.50 17.88
C TYR A 174 -4.64 -20.47 17.14
N VAL A 175 -3.64 -19.98 16.40
CA VAL A 175 -2.63 -20.82 15.76
C VAL A 175 -1.85 -21.61 16.79
N VAL A 176 -1.34 -20.96 17.86
CA VAL A 176 -0.64 -21.65 18.94
C VAL A 176 -1.52 -22.71 19.62
N LYS A 177 -2.78 -22.38 19.90
CA LYS A 177 -3.74 -23.34 20.47
C LYS A 177 -4.05 -24.51 19.53
N ALA A 178 -4.10 -24.29 18.23
CA ALA A 178 -4.29 -25.36 17.27
C ALA A 178 -3.08 -26.31 17.25
N LYS A 179 -1.86 -25.76 17.25
CA LYS A 179 -0.61 -26.55 17.33
C LYS A 179 -0.51 -27.36 18.62
N SER A 180 -0.77 -26.76 19.77
CA SER A 180 -0.66 -27.43 21.09
C SER A 180 -1.71 -28.53 21.33
N ARG A 181 -2.75 -28.60 20.49
CA ARG A 181 -3.82 -29.59 20.59
C ARG A 181 -3.91 -30.51 19.38
N GLN A 182 -2.85 -30.64 18.62
CA GLN A 182 -2.78 -31.44 17.41
C GLN A 182 -3.14 -32.91 17.65
N GLU A 183 -2.83 -33.45 18.84
CA GLU A 183 -3.20 -34.82 19.27
C GLU A 183 -4.72 -35.01 19.47
N ARG A 184 -5.49 -33.94 19.59
CA ARG A 184 -6.96 -33.97 19.74
C ARG A 184 -7.60 -33.35 18.48
N ALA A 185 -7.76 -34.15 17.42
CA ALA A 185 -8.18 -33.68 16.10
C ALA A 185 -9.39 -32.74 16.07
N LYS A 186 -10.47 -33.03 16.84
CA LYS A 186 -11.64 -32.16 16.93
C LYS A 186 -11.34 -30.76 17.48
N SER A 187 -10.48 -30.70 18.51
CA SER A 187 -10.11 -29.43 19.14
C SER A 187 -9.15 -28.61 18.23
N ALA A 188 -8.21 -29.27 17.56
CA ALA A 188 -7.32 -28.63 16.60
C ALA A 188 -8.09 -28.02 15.43
N SER A 189 -9.06 -28.75 14.85
CA SER A 189 -9.93 -28.25 13.79
C SER A 189 -10.75 -27.03 14.19
N TYR A 190 -11.29 -27.01 15.42
CA TYR A 190 -12.02 -25.85 15.94
C TYR A 190 -11.14 -24.59 16.00
N TYR A 191 -9.92 -24.71 16.55
CA TYR A 191 -9.01 -23.56 16.66
C TYR A 191 -8.46 -23.14 15.31
N SER A 192 -8.20 -24.06 14.39
CA SER A 192 -7.82 -23.76 13.01
C SER A 192 -8.88 -22.91 12.30
N LYS A 193 -10.16 -23.29 12.35
CA LYS A 193 -11.27 -22.49 11.78
C LYS A 193 -11.34 -21.09 12.38
N ARG A 194 -11.10 -20.95 13.69
CA ARG A 194 -11.09 -19.63 14.34
C ARG A 194 -9.88 -18.80 13.93
N ALA A 195 -8.70 -19.39 13.74
CA ALA A 195 -7.52 -18.73 13.23
C ALA A 195 -7.77 -18.16 11.83
N VAL A 196 -8.36 -18.94 10.92
CA VAL A 196 -8.74 -18.49 9.57
C VAL A 196 -9.71 -17.32 9.62
N LYS A 197 -10.75 -17.38 10.46
CA LYS A 197 -11.71 -16.27 10.60
C LYS A 197 -11.03 -14.99 11.10
N SER A 198 -10.16 -15.09 12.10
CA SER A 198 -9.44 -13.96 12.65
C SER A 198 -8.41 -13.38 11.68
N SER A 199 -7.72 -14.23 10.90
CA SER A 199 -6.80 -13.82 9.84
C SER A 199 -7.52 -13.03 8.72
N LYS A 200 -8.71 -13.48 8.29
CA LYS A 200 -9.53 -12.72 7.32
C LYS A 200 -9.93 -11.35 7.87
N GLN A 201 -10.25 -11.25 9.15
CA GLN A 201 -10.57 -9.98 9.79
C GLN A 201 -9.35 -9.06 9.83
N TYR A 202 -8.19 -9.60 10.20
CA TYR A 202 -6.92 -8.85 10.20
C TYR A 202 -6.61 -8.27 8.81
N ARG A 203 -6.71 -9.08 7.74
CA ARG A 203 -6.47 -8.61 6.36
C ARG A 203 -7.39 -7.47 5.97
N LYS A 204 -8.70 -7.59 6.22
CA LYS A 204 -9.64 -6.49 5.96
C LYS A 204 -9.26 -5.21 6.69
N LEU A 205 -8.90 -5.31 7.97
CA LEU A 205 -8.48 -4.15 8.75
C LEU A 205 -7.17 -3.57 8.25
N SER A 206 -6.22 -4.41 7.78
CA SER A 206 -4.97 -3.95 7.17
C SER A 206 -5.26 -3.11 5.92
N HIS A 207 -6.07 -3.61 4.99
CA HIS A 207 -6.43 -2.87 3.78
C HIS A 207 -7.16 -1.55 4.08
N TYR A 208 -8.09 -1.54 5.04
CA TYR A 208 -8.74 -0.29 5.45
C TYR A 208 -7.75 0.70 6.07
N PHE A 209 -6.82 0.20 6.90
CA PHE A 209 -5.79 1.04 7.50
C PHE A 209 -4.88 1.65 6.44
N THR A 210 -4.41 0.85 5.48
CA THR A 210 -3.58 1.32 4.36
C THR A 210 -4.31 2.36 3.54
N ALA A 211 -5.55 2.09 3.13
CA ALA A 211 -6.36 3.03 2.35
C ALA A 211 -6.56 4.36 3.10
N ALA A 212 -6.95 4.30 4.37
CA ALA A 212 -7.17 5.49 5.19
C ALA A 212 -5.88 6.28 5.44
N LYS A 213 -4.75 5.59 5.71
CA LYS A 213 -3.43 6.23 5.89
C LYS A 213 -3.00 6.94 4.62
N THR A 214 -3.11 6.28 3.46
CA THR A 214 -2.77 6.86 2.16
C THR A 214 -3.66 8.05 1.86
N ALA A 215 -4.98 7.95 2.08
CA ALA A 215 -5.91 9.04 1.86
C ALA A 215 -5.56 10.28 2.69
N LEU A 216 -5.31 10.10 3.98
CA LEU A 216 -4.93 11.21 4.87
C LEU A 216 -3.60 11.85 4.45
N LYS A 217 -2.59 11.04 4.13
CA LYS A 217 -1.29 11.56 3.68
C LYS A 217 -1.40 12.30 2.36
N SER A 218 -2.06 11.73 1.36
CA SER A 218 -2.26 12.36 0.06
C SER A 218 -3.05 13.66 0.18
N PHE A 219 -4.09 13.69 1.02
CA PHE A 219 -4.86 14.92 1.27
C PHE A 219 -3.98 15.99 1.92
N VAL A 220 -3.22 15.65 2.97
CA VAL A 220 -2.32 16.60 3.64
C VAL A 220 -1.24 17.10 2.66
N SER A 221 -0.64 16.22 1.86
CA SER A 221 0.34 16.62 0.84
C SER A 221 -0.26 17.53 -0.22
N SER A 222 -1.53 17.35 -0.58
CA SER A 222 -2.20 18.20 -1.57
C SER A 222 -2.49 19.61 -1.05
N LEU A 223 -2.54 19.82 0.27
CA LEU A 223 -2.72 21.15 0.86
C LEU A 223 -1.55 22.11 0.62
N LYS A 224 -0.39 21.62 0.18
CA LYS A 224 0.76 22.46 -0.20
C LYS A 224 0.49 23.36 -1.41
N PHE A 225 -0.57 23.08 -2.17
CA PHE A 225 -0.94 23.84 -3.39
C PHE A 225 -1.99 24.94 -3.10
N PHE A 226 -2.46 25.05 -1.88
CA PHE A 226 -3.32 26.13 -1.39
C PHE A 226 -2.58 27.03 -0.39
#